data_aeb87d930d021848ebe290ccd0a2a839
#
_entry.id   aeb87d930d021848ebe290ccd0a2a839
#
_cell.length_a   1.000
_cell.length_b   1.000
_cell.length_c   1.000
_cell.angle_alpha   90.00
_cell.angle_beta   90.00
_cell.angle_gamma   90.00
#
_symmetry.space_group_name_H-M   'P 1'
#
loop_
_entity.id
_entity.type
_entity.pdbx_description
1 polymer ?
#
loop_
_entity_poly.entity_id
_entity_poly.type
_entity_poly.pdbx_seq_one_letter_code
_entity_poly.pdbx_strand_id
1 'polypeptide(L)'
;VVKMWPNILNQIAISKTEPGDDNNQDISSLVGKVDIRKLEYFSQNDSDAYSYSGGLCNGNQGVMEFVEMFKAPIKVLHPLLTATQEGKYNATEGLSSIPFEGVILAHSNEAEWKSFRNNKNNEAFIDRINIVKVPYCLRVSEEVKIYQTLLDSSSLCKASCAPGTLDMLAQF
;
A
#
# COMPACT_ATOMS: atom_id res chain seq x y z
N VAL A 1 -10.64 25.28 -0.45
CA VAL A 1 -9.92 24.17 -1.09
C VAL A 1 -8.46 24.52 -1.10
N VAL A 2 -7.62 23.71 -0.47
CA VAL A 2 -6.16 23.90 -0.46
C VAL A 2 -5.58 22.95 -1.50
N LYS A 3 -4.82 23.48 -2.44
CA LYS A 3 -4.10 22.69 -3.43
C LYS A 3 -2.85 22.10 -2.78
N MET A 4 -2.76 20.79 -2.73
CA MET A 4 -1.59 20.07 -2.22
C MET A 4 -0.91 19.30 -3.35
N TRP A 5 0.41 19.21 -3.29
CA TRP A 5 1.18 18.40 -4.23
C TRP A 5 1.43 17.02 -3.62
N PRO A 6 1.30 15.94 -4.40
CA PRO A 6 1.64 14.60 -3.94
C PRO A 6 3.09 14.55 -3.43
N ASN A 7 3.28 13.91 -2.28
CA ASN A 7 4.61 13.80 -1.65
C ASN A 7 4.75 12.45 -0.95
N ILE A 8 5.71 11.66 -1.37
CA ILE A 8 5.96 10.31 -0.83
C ILE A 8 6.49 10.39 0.61
N LEU A 9 7.41 11.32 0.90
CA LEU A 9 8.03 11.44 2.22
C LEU A 9 7.02 11.82 3.30
N ASN A 10 6.10 12.74 2.96
CA ASN A 10 5.05 13.19 3.86
C ASN A 10 3.76 12.38 3.71
N GLN A 11 3.74 11.39 2.83
CA GLN A 11 2.56 10.58 2.52
C GLN A 11 1.32 11.41 2.18
N ILE A 12 1.47 12.41 1.33
CA ILE A 12 0.38 13.25 0.85
C ILE A 12 -0.09 12.70 -0.49
N ALA A 13 -1.33 12.21 -0.56
CA ALA A 13 -1.93 11.54 -1.72
C ALA A 13 -1.14 10.34 -2.27
N ILE A 14 -0.06 9.96 -1.64
CA ILE A 14 0.70 8.73 -1.90
C ILE A 14 1.05 8.14 -0.56
N SER A 15 0.48 6.99 -0.24
CA SER A 15 0.75 6.28 1.02
C SER A 15 1.28 4.88 0.75
N LYS A 16 2.12 4.40 1.65
CA LYS A 16 2.63 3.03 1.65
C LYS A 16 2.26 2.38 2.97
N THR A 17 1.63 1.23 2.90
CA THR A 17 1.26 0.43 4.07
C THR A 17 1.86 -0.96 3.92
N GLU A 18 2.53 -1.42 4.96
CA GLU A 18 3.08 -2.76 5.06
C GLU A 18 2.38 -3.49 6.22
N PRO A 19 2.03 -4.79 6.06
CA PRO A 19 1.57 -5.56 7.20
C PRO A 19 2.70 -5.62 8.23
N GLY A 20 2.33 -5.39 9.50
CA GLY A 20 3.24 -5.67 10.62
C GLY A 20 3.44 -7.18 10.82
N ASP A 21 3.88 -7.59 12.01
CA ASP A 21 3.95 -9.01 12.37
C ASP A 21 2.57 -9.67 12.26
N ASP A 22 2.52 -10.91 11.78
CA ASP A 22 1.30 -11.69 11.51
C ASP A 22 0.28 -11.70 12.67
N ASN A 23 0.72 -11.45 13.89
CA ASN A 23 -0.10 -11.47 15.10
C ASN A 23 -0.55 -10.08 15.59
N ASN A 24 -0.07 -8.99 15.01
CA ASN A 24 -0.28 -7.65 15.57
C ASN A 24 -0.65 -6.60 14.51
N GLN A 25 -1.45 -7.02 13.53
CA GLN A 25 -1.90 -6.10 12.47
C GLN A 25 -3.11 -5.32 12.98
N ASP A 26 -2.82 -4.09 13.37
CA ASP A 26 -3.84 -3.16 13.80
C ASP A 26 -4.50 -2.48 12.59
N ILE A 27 -5.81 -2.58 12.53
CA ILE A 27 -6.65 -1.91 11.52
C ILE A 27 -6.42 -0.39 11.49
N SER A 28 -5.95 0.17 12.61
CA SER A 28 -5.64 1.60 12.73
C SER A 28 -4.54 2.08 11.79
N SER A 29 -3.66 1.17 11.35
CA SER A 29 -2.65 1.48 10.33
C SER A 29 -3.27 1.84 8.97
N LEU A 30 -4.47 1.35 8.68
CA LEU A 30 -5.23 1.63 7.48
C LEU A 30 -6.18 2.81 7.63
N VAL A 31 -6.96 2.81 8.71
CA VAL A 31 -8.08 3.74 8.87
C VAL A 31 -7.77 4.92 9.79
N GLY A 32 -6.67 4.87 10.56
CA GLY A 32 -6.36 5.84 11.60
C GLY A 32 -6.95 5.45 12.96
N LYS A 33 -6.79 6.30 13.96
CA LYS A 33 -7.20 6.06 15.35
C LYS A 33 -7.50 7.35 16.09
N VAL A 34 -8.20 7.25 17.22
CA VAL A 34 -8.34 8.37 18.15
C VAL A 34 -6.98 8.74 18.76
N ASP A 35 -6.64 10.00 18.74
CA ASP A 35 -5.44 10.52 19.43
C ASP A 35 -5.76 10.78 20.90
N ILE A 36 -5.26 9.92 21.76
CA ILE A 36 -5.51 9.96 23.22
C ILE A 36 -5.14 11.33 23.82
N ARG A 37 -4.13 12.01 23.25
CA ARG A 37 -3.70 13.34 23.75
C ARG A 37 -4.75 14.42 23.47
N LYS A 38 -5.54 14.25 22.43
CA LYS A 38 -6.60 15.19 22.08
C LYS A 38 -7.87 15.02 22.93
N LEU A 39 -8.01 13.87 23.60
CA LEU A 39 -9.16 13.62 24.49
C LEU A 39 -9.20 14.53 25.71
N GLU A 40 -8.13 15.24 26.00
CA GLU A 40 -8.12 16.30 27.02
C GLU A 40 -9.01 17.49 26.65
N TYR A 41 -9.15 17.76 25.33
CA TYR A 41 -9.85 18.93 24.81
C TYR A 41 -11.13 18.59 24.02
N PHE A 42 -11.21 17.38 23.47
CA PHE A 42 -12.31 16.93 22.60
C PHE A 42 -12.94 15.65 23.13
N SER A 43 -14.22 15.45 22.87
CA SER A 43 -14.87 14.18 23.18
C SER A 43 -14.41 13.09 22.24
N GLN A 44 -14.49 11.82 22.66
CA GLN A 44 -14.06 10.67 21.85
C GLN A 44 -14.79 10.57 20.49
N ASN A 45 -16.00 11.11 20.40
CA ASN A 45 -16.81 11.09 19.18
C ASN A 45 -16.61 12.34 18.32
N ASP A 46 -15.68 13.23 18.72
CA ASP A 46 -15.39 14.43 17.95
C ASP A 46 -14.40 14.12 16.83
N SER A 47 -14.66 14.65 15.64
CA SER A 47 -13.76 14.51 14.48
C SER A 47 -12.36 15.07 14.74
N ASP A 48 -12.25 16.07 15.61
CA ASP A 48 -10.99 16.71 15.95
C ASP A 48 -10.13 15.88 16.91
N ALA A 49 -10.76 14.92 17.64
CA ALA A 49 -10.04 13.94 18.45
C ALA A 49 -9.36 12.85 17.61
N TYR A 50 -9.73 12.70 16.34
CA TYR A 50 -9.22 11.64 15.48
C TYR A 50 -7.89 12.01 14.84
N SER A 51 -7.02 11.00 14.71
CA SER A 51 -5.76 11.08 13.93
C SER A 51 -5.96 10.41 12.59
N TYR A 52 -6.00 11.18 11.52
CA TYR A 52 -6.15 10.73 10.13
C TYR A 52 -4.80 10.26 9.55
N SER A 53 -4.08 9.42 10.29
CA SER A 53 -2.72 8.95 9.93
C SER A 53 -2.72 7.59 9.22
N GLY A 54 -3.87 6.99 8.98
CA GLY A 54 -3.97 5.69 8.31
C GLY A 54 -3.65 5.77 6.82
N GLY A 55 -3.25 4.63 6.24
CA GLY A 55 -2.91 4.53 4.81
C GLY A 55 -4.02 4.99 3.88
N LEU A 56 -5.28 4.69 4.19
CA LEU A 56 -6.44 5.17 3.42
C LEU A 56 -6.62 6.69 3.54
N CYS A 57 -6.36 7.26 4.73
CA CYS A 57 -6.44 8.71 4.90
C CYS A 57 -5.39 9.44 4.05
N ASN A 58 -4.15 8.97 4.11
CA ASN A 58 -3.01 9.60 3.44
C ASN A 58 -3.03 9.38 1.92
N GLY A 59 -3.56 8.23 1.47
CA GLY A 59 -3.71 7.89 0.04
C GLY A 59 -4.99 8.42 -0.60
N ASN A 60 -5.84 9.12 0.16
CA ASN A 60 -7.07 9.69 -0.37
C ASN A 60 -6.78 10.73 -1.47
N GLN A 61 -7.57 10.71 -2.53
CA GLN A 61 -7.39 11.48 -3.77
C GLN A 61 -6.06 11.18 -4.51
N GLY A 62 -5.52 9.98 -4.31
CA GLY A 62 -4.26 9.57 -4.92
C GLY A 62 -4.09 8.06 -4.98
N VAL A 63 -2.93 7.57 -4.52
CA VAL A 63 -2.56 6.16 -4.58
C VAL A 63 -2.15 5.65 -3.21
N MET A 64 -2.73 4.53 -2.82
CA MET A 64 -2.30 3.75 -1.67
C MET A 64 -1.61 2.48 -2.15
N GLU A 65 -0.35 2.28 -1.77
CA GLU A 65 0.39 1.04 -1.97
C GLU A 65 0.24 0.13 -0.73
N PHE A 66 -0.20 -1.09 -0.95
CA PHE A 66 -0.25 -2.12 0.10
C PHE A 66 0.76 -3.23 -0.22
N VAL A 67 1.84 -3.26 0.54
CA VAL A 67 2.90 -4.26 0.39
C VAL A 67 2.47 -5.57 1.03
N GLU A 68 2.69 -6.70 0.35
CA GLU A 68 2.40 -8.05 0.84
C GLU A 68 0.98 -8.20 1.43
N MET A 69 -0.01 -7.67 0.72
CA MET A 69 -1.39 -7.55 1.20
C MET A 69 -1.98 -8.86 1.72
N PHE A 70 -1.66 -10.00 1.09
CA PHE A 70 -2.27 -11.29 1.46
C PHE A 70 -1.67 -11.95 2.72
N LYS A 71 -0.64 -11.34 3.32
CA LYS A 71 -0.20 -11.69 4.68
C LYS A 71 -1.14 -11.12 5.73
N ALA A 72 -1.87 -10.05 5.41
CA ALA A 72 -2.79 -9.45 6.34
C ALA A 72 -4.04 -10.32 6.57
N PRO A 73 -4.54 -10.44 7.80
CA PRO A 73 -5.80 -11.11 8.08
C PRO A 73 -6.95 -10.45 7.34
N ILE A 74 -7.90 -11.24 6.84
CA ILE A 74 -9.06 -10.74 6.09
C ILE A 74 -9.83 -9.61 6.81
N LYS A 75 -9.86 -9.65 8.14
CA LYS A 75 -10.52 -8.62 8.96
C LYS A 75 -9.89 -7.24 8.80
N VAL A 76 -8.57 -7.18 8.63
CA VAL A 76 -7.83 -5.93 8.40
C VAL A 76 -8.08 -5.40 6.99
N LEU A 77 -8.36 -6.30 6.03
CA LEU A 77 -8.61 -5.93 4.64
C LEU A 77 -10.05 -5.45 4.38
N HIS A 78 -10.99 -5.65 5.30
CA HIS A 78 -12.38 -5.22 5.15
C HIS A 78 -12.56 -3.73 4.82
N PRO A 79 -11.86 -2.78 5.45
CA PRO A 79 -11.96 -1.36 5.10
C PRO A 79 -11.57 -1.06 3.65
N LEU A 80 -10.66 -1.84 3.06
CA LEU A 80 -10.29 -1.68 1.65
C LEU A 80 -11.46 -2.01 0.72
N LEU A 81 -12.25 -3.04 1.06
CA LEU A 81 -13.44 -3.39 0.29
C LEU A 81 -14.49 -2.28 0.31
N THR A 82 -14.82 -1.78 1.50
CA THR A 82 -15.78 -0.69 1.64
C THR A 82 -15.28 0.58 0.98
N ALA A 83 -14.00 0.92 1.14
CA ALA A 83 -13.39 2.08 0.52
C ALA A 83 -13.49 2.03 -1.02
N THR A 84 -13.21 0.87 -1.62
CA THR A 84 -13.23 0.73 -3.09
C THR A 84 -14.65 0.61 -3.66
N GLN A 85 -15.60 0.04 -2.92
CA GLN A 85 -16.97 -0.19 -3.40
C GLN A 85 -17.91 0.98 -3.13
N GLU A 86 -17.85 1.52 -1.89
CA GLU A 86 -18.78 2.53 -1.42
C GLU A 86 -18.18 3.93 -1.46
N GLY A 87 -16.88 4.06 -1.82
CA GLY A 87 -16.18 5.36 -1.76
C GLY A 87 -16.05 5.91 -0.34
N LYS A 88 -16.14 5.04 0.69
CA LYS A 88 -16.04 5.41 2.10
C LYS A 88 -15.65 4.19 2.94
N TYR A 89 -15.08 4.43 4.10
CA TYR A 89 -14.75 3.39 5.08
C TYR A 89 -15.06 3.87 6.50
N ASN A 90 -15.27 2.92 7.41
CA ASN A 90 -15.57 3.24 8.80
C ASN A 90 -14.27 3.42 9.60
N ALA A 91 -14.24 4.44 10.44
CA ALA A 91 -13.20 4.63 11.43
C ALA A 91 -13.24 3.53 12.51
N THR A 92 -12.16 3.42 13.29
CA THR A 92 -12.07 2.42 14.37
C THR A 92 -13.05 2.68 15.51
N GLU A 93 -13.37 3.93 15.78
CA GLU A 93 -14.22 4.35 16.90
C GLU A 93 -15.05 5.57 16.52
N GLY A 94 -16.31 5.59 16.95
CA GLY A 94 -17.22 6.74 17.12
C GLY A 94 -17.47 7.71 15.95
N LEU A 95 -16.59 7.74 14.99
CA LEU A 95 -16.71 8.59 13.80
C LEU A 95 -17.65 7.98 12.76
N SER A 96 -18.37 8.83 12.08
CA SER A 96 -19.06 8.51 10.84
C SER A 96 -18.06 8.04 9.77
N SER A 97 -18.57 7.42 8.72
CA SER A 97 -17.76 6.94 7.61
C SER A 97 -16.90 8.06 6.99
N ILE A 98 -15.64 7.75 6.71
CA ILE A 98 -14.66 8.66 6.08
C ILE A 98 -14.70 8.41 4.57
N PRO A 99 -14.83 9.46 3.73
CA PRO A 99 -14.82 9.30 2.29
C PRO A 99 -13.43 8.90 1.79
N PHE A 100 -13.41 8.03 0.77
CA PHE A 100 -12.20 7.61 0.07
C PHE A 100 -12.41 7.68 -1.44
N GLU A 101 -11.51 8.38 -2.10
CA GLU A 101 -11.46 8.50 -3.56
C GLU A 101 -10.01 8.34 -4.00
N GLY A 102 -9.64 7.18 -4.47
CA GLY A 102 -8.24 6.89 -4.83
C GLY A 102 -8.07 5.50 -5.43
N VAL A 103 -6.84 5.20 -5.80
CA VAL A 103 -6.44 3.91 -6.35
C VAL A 103 -5.66 3.13 -5.30
N ILE A 104 -6.02 1.88 -5.09
CA ILE A 104 -5.29 0.96 -4.23
C ILE A 104 -4.49 0.02 -5.12
N LEU A 105 -3.17 0.05 -4.97
CA LEU A 105 -2.25 -0.89 -5.59
C LEU A 105 -1.72 -1.82 -4.50
N ALA A 106 -1.81 -3.12 -4.73
CA ALA A 106 -1.29 -4.09 -3.79
C ALA A 106 -0.40 -5.09 -4.52
N HIS A 107 0.61 -5.58 -3.85
CA HIS A 107 1.43 -6.66 -4.37
C HIS A 107 1.61 -7.76 -3.33
N SER A 108 1.86 -8.96 -3.81
CA SER A 108 2.11 -10.13 -2.99
C SER A 108 2.82 -11.19 -3.81
N ASN A 109 3.36 -12.19 -3.17
CA ASN A 109 3.94 -13.32 -3.84
C ASN A 109 2.87 -14.36 -4.26
N GLU A 110 3.26 -15.24 -5.18
CA GLU A 110 2.33 -16.23 -5.73
C GLU A 110 1.87 -17.28 -4.69
N ALA A 111 2.70 -17.62 -3.72
CA ALA A 111 2.37 -18.58 -2.69
C ALA A 111 1.28 -18.04 -1.73
N GLU A 112 1.41 -16.80 -1.30
CA GLU A 112 0.40 -16.13 -0.47
C GLU A 112 -0.91 -15.95 -1.23
N TRP A 113 -0.85 -15.56 -2.51
CA TRP A 113 -2.03 -15.49 -3.36
C TRP A 113 -2.76 -16.83 -3.46
N LYS A 114 -2.04 -17.94 -3.69
CA LYS A 114 -2.64 -19.28 -3.74
C LYS A 114 -3.29 -19.66 -2.41
N SER A 115 -2.64 -19.39 -1.30
CA SER A 115 -3.18 -19.62 0.04
C SER A 115 -4.45 -18.81 0.28
N PHE A 116 -4.42 -17.52 -0.04
CA PHE A 116 -5.55 -16.61 0.12
C PHE A 116 -6.75 -17.03 -0.75
N ARG A 117 -6.51 -17.40 -2.00
CA ARG A 117 -7.54 -17.85 -2.95
C ARG A 117 -8.22 -19.15 -2.53
N ASN A 118 -7.49 -20.07 -1.91
CA ASN A 118 -8.04 -21.35 -1.50
C ASN A 118 -8.96 -21.25 -0.27
N ASN A 119 -8.97 -20.13 0.41
CA ASN A 119 -9.84 -19.90 1.54
C ASN A 119 -11.20 -19.35 1.08
N LYS A 120 -12.26 -20.14 1.24
CA LYS A 120 -13.63 -19.77 0.84
C LYS A 120 -14.14 -18.48 1.48
N ASN A 121 -13.64 -18.11 2.64
CA ASN A 121 -14.03 -16.86 3.31
C ASN A 121 -13.56 -15.61 2.58
N ASN A 122 -12.63 -15.76 1.64
CA ASN A 122 -12.03 -14.64 0.90
C ASN A 122 -12.69 -14.43 -0.47
N GLU A 123 -13.67 -15.26 -0.86
CA GLU A 123 -14.32 -15.21 -2.17
C GLU A 123 -14.86 -13.80 -2.49
N ALA A 124 -15.58 -13.21 -1.53
CA ALA A 124 -16.12 -11.86 -1.69
C ALA A 124 -15.05 -10.78 -1.90
N PHE A 125 -13.83 -11.00 -1.42
CA PHE A 125 -12.71 -10.10 -1.65
C PHE A 125 -12.09 -10.33 -3.03
N ILE A 126 -11.94 -11.60 -3.41
CA ILE A 126 -11.33 -12.01 -4.70
C ILE A 126 -12.13 -11.47 -5.89
N ASP A 127 -13.45 -11.48 -5.81
CA ASP A 127 -14.35 -10.99 -6.87
C ASP A 127 -14.24 -9.48 -7.13
N ARG A 128 -13.58 -8.75 -6.23
CA ARG A 128 -13.49 -7.28 -6.26
C ARG A 128 -12.12 -6.73 -6.61
N ILE A 129 -11.13 -7.61 -6.75
CA ILE A 129 -9.75 -7.23 -7.08
C ILE A 129 -9.40 -7.61 -8.51
N ASN A 130 -8.67 -6.74 -9.18
CA ASN A 130 -8.07 -7.03 -10.47
C ASN A 130 -6.66 -7.58 -10.27
N ILE A 131 -6.43 -8.82 -10.70
CA ILE A 131 -5.15 -9.48 -10.54
C ILE A 131 -4.34 -9.35 -11.81
N VAL A 132 -3.17 -8.77 -11.68
CA VAL A 132 -2.19 -8.66 -12.75
C VAL A 132 -0.99 -9.51 -12.39
N LYS A 133 -0.74 -10.57 -13.18
CA LYS A 133 0.44 -11.40 -13.00
C LYS A 133 1.62 -10.74 -13.68
N VAL A 134 2.64 -10.38 -12.89
CA VAL A 134 3.89 -9.82 -13.38
C VAL A 134 4.90 -10.98 -13.53
N PRO A 135 5.27 -11.37 -14.76
CA PRO A 135 6.26 -12.41 -14.99
C PRO A 135 7.66 -11.91 -14.67
N TYR A 136 8.59 -12.83 -14.46
CA TYR A 136 10.02 -12.51 -14.44
C TYR A 136 10.46 -11.94 -15.78
N CYS A 137 11.42 -11.01 -15.72
CA CYS A 137 12.07 -10.49 -16.91
C CYS A 137 13.02 -11.56 -17.45
N LEU A 138 12.65 -12.17 -18.58
CA LEU A 138 13.44 -13.24 -19.21
C LEU A 138 14.25 -12.75 -20.41
N ARG A 139 14.18 -11.46 -20.74
CA ARG A 139 14.93 -10.87 -21.85
C ARG A 139 16.13 -10.13 -21.33
N VAL A 140 17.32 -10.55 -21.74
CA VAL A 140 18.60 -9.89 -21.39
C VAL A 140 18.54 -8.38 -21.65
N SER A 141 18.00 -7.96 -22.80
CA SER A 141 17.90 -6.53 -23.15
C SER A 141 17.02 -5.70 -22.21
N GLU A 142 16.03 -6.31 -21.58
CA GLU A 142 15.16 -5.62 -20.58
C GLU A 142 15.80 -5.67 -19.20
N GLU A 143 16.45 -6.76 -18.87
CA GLU A 143 17.14 -6.91 -17.59
C GLU A 143 18.36 -5.96 -17.49
N VAL A 144 19.08 -5.75 -18.56
CA VAL A 144 20.14 -4.73 -18.66
C VAL A 144 19.62 -3.34 -18.28
N LYS A 145 18.41 -2.97 -18.71
CA LYS A 145 17.81 -1.68 -18.35
C LYS A 145 17.52 -1.57 -16.84
N ILE A 146 17.12 -2.68 -16.22
CA ILE A 146 16.90 -2.73 -14.77
C ILE A 146 18.23 -2.49 -14.05
N TYR A 147 19.28 -3.20 -14.42
CA TYR A 147 20.62 -3.00 -13.84
C TYR A 147 21.14 -1.58 -14.07
N GLN A 148 20.93 -1.02 -15.25
CA GLN A 148 21.31 0.36 -15.54
C GLN A 148 20.59 1.34 -14.59
N THR A 149 19.28 1.19 -14.41
CA THR A 149 18.50 2.03 -13.49
C THR A 149 18.97 1.90 -12.03
N LEU A 150 19.33 0.68 -11.61
CA LEU A 150 19.87 0.44 -10.28
C LEU A 150 21.24 1.10 -10.09
N LEU A 151 22.12 1.02 -11.09
CA LEU A 151 23.42 1.70 -11.07
C LEU A 151 23.28 3.21 -11.01
N ASP A 152 22.42 3.77 -11.85
CA ASP A 152 22.19 5.23 -11.92
C ASP A 152 21.64 5.80 -10.61
N SER A 153 20.87 5.01 -9.86
CA SER A 153 20.33 5.38 -8.57
C SER A 153 21.24 5.07 -7.38
N SER A 154 22.35 4.38 -7.61
CA SER A 154 23.28 3.95 -6.56
C SER A 154 24.45 4.94 -6.35
N SER A 155 25.26 4.71 -5.32
CA SER A 155 26.53 5.42 -5.11
C SER A 155 27.56 5.17 -6.22
N LEU A 156 27.33 4.13 -7.03
CA LEU A 156 28.19 3.74 -8.15
C LEU A 156 27.83 4.44 -9.47
N CYS A 157 26.87 5.36 -9.48
CA CYS A 157 26.42 6.06 -10.69
C CYS A 157 27.54 6.78 -11.47
N LYS A 158 28.64 7.13 -10.80
CA LYS A 158 29.84 7.76 -11.41
C LYS A 158 30.94 6.76 -11.79
N ALA A 159 30.77 5.48 -11.45
CA ALA A 159 31.76 4.47 -11.80
C ALA A 159 31.64 4.09 -13.29
N SER A 160 32.76 4.04 -13.99
CA SER A 160 32.78 3.56 -15.36
C SER A 160 32.57 2.04 -15.40
N CYS A 161 31.57 1.61 -16.14
CA CYS A 161 31.29 0.19 -16.36
C CYS A 161 31.94 -0.22 -17.71
N ALA A 162 32.65 -1.35 -17.73
CA ALA A 162 33.24 -1.85 -18.98
C ALA A 162 32.12 -2.24 -19.97
N PRO A 163 32.34 -2.05 -21.29
CA PRO A 163 31.36 -2.46 -22.29
C PRO A 163 30.98 -3.95 -22.15
N GLY A 164 29.67 -4.26 -22.19
CA GLY A 164 29.18 -5.63 -22.10
C GLY A 164 29.04 -6.20 -20.67
N THR A 165 29.47 -5.48 -19.63
CA THR A 165 29.38 -5.97 -18.25
C THR A 165 27.92 -6.24 -17.84
N LEU A 166 26.99 -5.33 -18.16
CA LEU A 166 25.58 -5.48 -17.83
C LEU A 166 24.91 -6.59 -18.64
N ASP A 167 25.33 -6.77 -19.90
CA ASP A 167 24.85 -7.88 -20.73
C ASP A 167 25.28 -9.23 -20.18
N MET A 168 26.54 -9.34 -19.72
CA MET A 168 27.01 -10.56 -19.05
C MET A 168 26.26 -10.83 -17.74
N LEU A 169 26.01 -9.77 -16.94
CA LEU A 169 25.28 -9.91 -15.68
C LEU A 169 23.85 -10.37 -15.92
N ALA A 170 23.21 -9.89 -16.96
CA ALA A 170 21.83 -10.23 -17.32
C ALA A 170 21.67 -11.62 -17.97
N GLN A 171 22.77 -12.29 -18.33
CA GLN A 171 22.77 -13.66 -18.86
C GLN A 171 22.85 -14.73 -17.78
N PHE A 172 23.16 -14.38 -16.54
CA PHE A 172 23.21 -15.27 -15.39
C PHE A 172 21.88 -15.30 -14.62
#